data_b34d112a333e842d3317f8f09f37f682
#
_entry.id   b34d112a333e842d3317f8f09f37f682
#
_cell.length_a   1.000
_cell.length_b   1.000
_cell.length_c   1.000
_cell.angle_alpha   90.00
_cell.angle_beta   90.00
_cell.angle_gamma   90.00
#
_symmetry.space_group_name_H-M   'P 1'
#
loop_
_entity.id
_entity.type
_entity.pdbx_description
1 polymer ?
#
loop_
_entity_poly.entity_id
_entity_poly.type
_entity_poly.pdbx_seq_one_letter_code
_entity_poly.pdbx_strand_id
1 'polypeptide(L)'
;MIWTGERSRQQGRLVAAMYQAAAGVPCERSAVIAGGLPGADKTAALDRSGVDRSRCLTVSIDAILDQMAGAGLIPEADGLSPLMRAGKVHAEAQHLAKRVLLRALMDGRNLILDISLASWRAAEAWTYALRFADYTLTAVFADVGVDEAVRLAGEAHRRGEEEFRRGRGYGGRVIPAAAIRALASPVAVAAGNRIKWAVGARSAGAIGGTAGTGAFPGSSVIAMLLSYREGRLSLDDLSLEFRARRWPRVPDVCPPELEPAREAIDDPEPYVPGSFDDVVLAYDLGWLTDADYDILAVAAGGLPGS
;
A
#
# COMPACT_ATOMS: atom_id res chain seq x y z
N MET A 1 -5.80 -0.04 -11.94
CA MET A 1 -5.27 -0.76 -13.15
C MET A 1 -5.37 -2.25 -12.87
N ILE A 2 -5.78 -3.08 -13.85
CA ILE A 2 -5.88 -4.55 -13.70
C ILE A 2 -4.72 -5.14 -14.50
N TRP A 3 -3.83 -5.88 -13.85
CA TRP A 3 -2.72 -6.60 -14.47
C TRP A 3 -3.13 -8.05 -14.72
N THR A 4 -2.62 -8.66 -15.79
CA THR A 4 -2.88 -10.04 -16.17
C THR A 4 -1.57 -10.75 -16.58
N GLY A 5 -1.63 -12.07 -16.79
CA GLY A 5 -0.53 -12.85 -17.29
C GLY A 5 0.71 -12.83 -16.38
N GLU A 6 1.89 -12.78 -16.97
CA GLU A 6 3.15 -12.90 -16.22
C GLU A 6 3.36 -11.76 -15.22
N ARG A 7 2.95 -10.52 -15.56
CA ARG A 7 3.10 -9.39 -14.63
C ARG A 7 2.30 -9.60 -13.35
N SER A 8 1.07 -10.07 -13.44
CA SER A 8 0.24 -10.39 -12.27
C SER A 8 0.86 -11.50 -11.42
N ARG A 9 1.39 -12.54 -12.05
CA ARG A 9 2.08 -13.63 -11.34
C ARG A 9 3.34 -13.15 -10.62
N GLN A 10 4.15 -12.29 -11.26
CA GLN A 10 5.32 -11.68 -10.62
C GLN A 10 4.94 -10.84 -9.41
N GLN A 11 3.90 -10.03 -9.53
CA GLN A 11 3.33 -9.27 -8.42
C GLN A 11 2.87 -10.19 -7.28
N GLY A 12 2.12 -11.25 -7.58
CA GLY A 12 1.66 -12.23 -6.60
C GLY A 12 2.82 -12.90 -5.85
N ARG A 13 3.88 -13.32 -6.58
CA ARG A 13 5.10 -13.86 -5.97
C ARG A 13 5.79 -12.86 -5.03
N LEU A 14 5.87 -11.59 -5.43
CA LEU A 14 6.46 -10.53 -4.60
C LEU A 14 5.66 -10.31 -3.33
N VAL A 15 4.34 -10.16 -3.43
CA VAL A 15 3.46 -10.01 -2.27
C VAL A 15 3.57 -11.21 -1.33
N ALA A 16 3.57 -12.43 -1.88
CA ALA A 16 3.73 -13.65 -1.09
C ALA A 16 5.08 -13.69 -0.37
N ALA A 17 6.17 -13.33 -1.04
CA ALA A 17 7.52 -13.31 -0.44
C ALA A 17 7.63 -12.28 0.69
N MET A 18 7.13 -11.07 0.49
CA MET A 18 7.09 -10.04 1.54
C MET A 18 6.27 -10.51 2.75
N TYR A 19 5.15 -11.14 2.49
CA TYR A 19 4.27 -11.64 3.55
C TYR A 19 4.89 -12.82 4.31
N GLN A 20 5.58 -13.73 3.61
CA GLN A 20 6.32 -14.84 4.22
C GLN A 20 7.50 -14.36 5.08
N ALA A 21 8.21 -13.31 4.64
CA ALA A 21 9.27 -12.69 5.43
C ALA A 21 8.76 -12.16 6.77
N ALA A 22 7.48 -11.82 6.86
CA ALA A 22 6.81 -11.37 8.09
C ALA A 22 6.07 -12.52 8.83
N ALA A 23 6.37 -13.79 8.56
CA ALA A 23 5.65 -14.93 9.17
C ALA A 23 5.72 -14.95 10.72
N GLY A 24 6.82 -14.43 11.30
CA GLY A 24 7.00 -14.32 12.76
C GLY A 24 6.32 -13.12 13.41
N VAL A 25 5.70 -12.22 12.64
CA VAL A 25 5.03 -11.04 13.19
C VAL A 25 3.74 -11.45 13.91
N PRO A 26 3.51 -10.97 15.16
CA PRO A 26 2.29 -11.27 15.91
C PRO A 26 1.01 -10.81 15.22
N CYS A 27 -0.09 -11.50 15.51
CA CYS A 27 -1.44 -11.17 15.02
C CYS A 27 -2.28 -10.57 16.16
N GLU A 28 -1.87 -9.39 16.68
CA GLU A 28 -2.50 -8.72 17.84
C GLU A 28 -3.38 -7.54 17.41
N ARG A 29 -3.56 -7.32 16.10
CA ARG A 29 -4.33 -6.20 15.52
C ARG A 29 -3.85 -4.83 16.02
N SER A 30 -2.54 -4.63 16.06
CA SER A 30 -1.90 -3.36 16.38
C SER A 30 -1.36 -2.72 15.12
N ALA A 31 -1.63 -1.44 14.91
CA ALA A 31 -1.07 -0.71 13.77
C ALA A 31 -0.51 0.65 14.19
N VAL A 32 0.69 0.94 13.71
CA VAL A 32 1.36 2.23 13.86
C VAL A 32 1.35 2.94 12.52
N ILE A 33 0.80 4.14 12.47
CA ILE A 33 0.86 5.02 11.32
C ILE A 33 2.07 5.92 11.50
N ALA A 34 3.11 5.68 10.70
CA ALA A 34 4.32 6.50 10.66
C ALA A 34 4.21 7.54 9.56
N GLY A 35 3.99 8.80 9.95
CA GLY A 35 3.75 9.90 9.03
C GLY A 35 4.90 10.90 9.00
N GLY A 36 5.02 11.62 7.88
CA GLY A 36 5.99 12.69 7.71
C GLY A 36 6.39 12.91 6.27
N LEU A 37 7.03 14.04 5.99
CA LEU A 37 7.49 14.37 4.65
C LEU A 37 8.44 13.28 4.10
N PRO A 38 8.49 13.05 2.78
CA PRO A 38 9.55 12.27 2.16
C PRO A 38 10.93 12.85 2.56
N GLY A 39 11.85 11.97 2.95
CA GLY A 39 13.14 12.38 3.51
C GLY A 39 13.14 12.56 5.02
N ALA A 40 11.99 12.77 5.68
CA ALA A 40 11.95 12.72 7.14
C ALA A 40 12.33 11.33 7.64
N ASP A 41 13.20 11.27 8.64
CA ASP A 41 13.64 9.99 9.23
C ASP A 41 12.54 9.40 10.13
N LYS A 42 11.52 8.79 9.47
CA LYS A 42 10.40 8.12 10.14
C LYS A 42 10.88 6.93 10.98
N THR A 43 11.93 6.25 10.53
CA THR A 43 12.57 5.15 11.27
C THR A 43 13.07 5.62 12.64
N ALA A 44 13.86 6.70 12.68
CA ALA A 44 14.33 7.25 13.94
C ALA A 44 13.18 7.79 14.81
N ALA A 45 12.11 8.28 14.23
CA ALA A 45 10.91 8.70 14.98
C ALA A 45 10.21 7.49 15.64
N LEU A 46 10.07 6.38 14.93
CA LEU A 46 9.53 5.12 15.47
C LEU A 46 10.39 4.60 16.62
N ASP A 47 11.71 4.57 16.44
CA ASP A 47 12.65 4.07 17.46
C ASP A 47 12.58 4.94 18.74
N ARG A 48 12.54 6.28 18.59
CA ARG A 48 12.37 7.20 19.74
C ARG A 48 11.02 7.04 20.46
N SER A 49 9.99 6.59 19.75
CA SER A 49 8.66 6.35 20.32
C SER A 49 8.54 4.99 21.01
N GLY A 50 9.61 4.18 21.05
CA GLY A 50 9.62 2.87 21.66
C GLY A 50 8.84 1.80 20.89
N VAL A 51 8.59 2.01 19.60
CA VAL A 51 7.92 1.02 18.74
C VAL A 51 8.88 -0.12 18.43
N ASP A 52 8.52 -1.32 18.85
CA ASP A 52 9.28 -2.54 18.48
C ASP A 52 8.95 -2.94 17.04
N ARG A 53 9.77 -2.46 16.11
CA ARG A 53 9.61 -2.72 14.67
C ARG A 53 9.76 -4.18 14.30
N SER A 54 10.47 -4.99 15.09
CA SER A 54 10.62 -6.43 14.84
C SER A 54 9.33 -7.20 15.02
N ARG A 55 8.36 -6.62 15.72
CA ARG A 55 7.02 -7.18 15.95
C ARG A 55 5.97 -6.66 14.97
N CYS A 56 6.38 -5.96 13.91
CA CYS A 56 5.45 -5.37 12.96
C CYS A 56 5.87 -5.67 11.51
N LEU A 57 4.91 -5.95 10.66
CA LEU A 57 5.09 -5.90 9.22
C LEU A 57 5.10 -4.42 8.79
N THR A 58 6.25 -3.94 8.35
CA THR A 58 6.36 -2.57 7.80
C THR A 58 5.96 -2.57 6.34
N VAL A 59 4.98 -1.74 6.01
CA VAL A 59 4.56 -1.48 4.63
C VAL A 59 4.93 -0.05 4.27
N SER A 60 5.89 0.09 3.34
CA SER A 60 6.33 1.35 2.78
C SER A 60 6.53 1.22 1.27
N ILE A 61 6.31 2.30 0.53
CA ILE A 61 6.51 2.32 -0.91
C ILE A 61 7.97 2.09 -1.27
N ASP A 62 8.90 2.67 -0.51
CA ASP A 62 10.34 2.48 -0.75
C ASP A 62 10.76 1.02 -0.59
N ALA A 63 10.29 0.32 0.44
CA ALA A 63 10.56 -1.10 0.62
C ALA A 63 9.99 -1.96 -0.53
N ILE A 64 8.83 -1.59 -1.04
CA ILE A 64 8.23 -2.29 -2.19
C ILE A 64 9.03 -2.02 -3.46
N LEU A 65 9.46 -0.79 -3.69
CA LEU A 65 10.31 -0.45 -4.84
C LEU A 65 11.66 -1.20 -4.81
N ASP A 66 12.27 -1.39 -3.63
CA ASP A 66 13.45 -2.23 -3.46
C ASP A 66 13.18 -3.69 -3.86
N GLN A 67 12.05 -4.25 -3.42
CA GLN A 67 11.64 -5.62 -3.80
C GLN A 67 11.34 -5.72 -5.31
N MET A 68 10.69 -4.71 -5.89
CA MET A 68 10.44 -4.66 -7.33
C MET A 68 11.75 -4.57 -8.13
N ALA A 69 12.73 -3.79 -7.65
CA ALA A 69 14.05 -3.72 -8.26
C ALA A 69 14.77 -5.06 -8.21
N GLY A 70 14.76 -5.74 -7.06
CA GLY A 70 15.32 -7.08 -6.89
C GLY A 70 14.65 -8.15 -7.75
N ALA A 71 13.37 -8.00 -8.02
CA ALA A 71 12.60 -8.91 -8.87
C ALA A 71 12.67 -8.56 -10.38
N GLY A 72 13.43 -7.51 -10.77
CA GLY A 72 13.52 -7.07 -12.16
C GLY A 72 12.21 -6.46 -12.71
N LEU A 73 11.34 -5.95 -11.81
CA LEU A 73 10.05 -5.38 -12.20
C LEU A 73 10.12 -3.91 -12.60
N ILE A 74 11.25 -3.24 -12.38
CA ILE A 74 11.47 -1.86 -12.83
C ILE A 74 12.08 -1.90 -14.23
N PRO A 75 11.46 -1.26 -15.23
CA PRO A 75 11.95 -1.27 -16.61
C PRO A 75 13.40 -0.76 -16.72
N GLU A 76 14.23 -1.43 -17.48
CA GLU A 76 15.62 -1.02 -17.70
C GLU A 76 15.72 0.26 -18.53
N ALA A 77 16.75 1.06 -18.27
CA ALA A 77 17.16 2.18 -19.09
C ALA A 77 18.66 2.43 -18.89
N ASP A 78 19.35 2.66 -20.02
CA ASP A 78 20.81 2.79 -20.03
C ASP A 78 21.32 3.90 -19.10
N GLY A 79 22.32 3.56 -18.30
CA GLY A 79 23.01 4.47 -17.41
C GLY A 79 22.24 4.91 -16.15
N LEU A 80 21.03 4.39 -15.94
CA LEU A 80 20.23 4.70 -14.76
C LEU A 80 20.10 3.51 -13.83
N SER A 81 20.25 3.74 -12.53
CA SER A 81 19.95 2.72 -11.51
C SER A 81 18.46 2.38 -11.50
N PRO A 82 18.04 1.20 -10.99
CA PRO A 82 16.63 0.86 -10.88
C PRO A 82 15.80 1.91 -10.14
N LEU A 83 16.25 2.39 -8.98
CA LEU A 83 15.48 3.36 -8.18
C LEU A 83 15.45 4.76 -8.77
N MET A 84 16.38 5.12 -9.67
CA MET A 84 16.25 6.35 -10.47
C MET A 84 15.05 6.31 -11.43
N ARG A 85 14.58 5.11 -11.78
CA ARG A 85 13.46 4.89 -12.70
C ARG A 85 12.17 4.53 -11.98
N ALA A 86 12.19 4.50 -10.64
CA ALA A 86 11.07 4.05 -9.80
C ALA A 86 9.76 4.82 -10.06
N GLY A 87 9.83 6.09 -10.47
CA GLY A 87 8.64 6.86 -10.83
C GLY A 87 7.78 6.19 -11.90
N LYS A 88 8.37 5.41 -12.83
CA LYS A 88 7.62 4.69 -13.88
C LYS A 88 6.71 3.57 -13.34
N VAL A 89 7.01 3.06 -12.16
CA VAL A 89 6.28 1.96 -11.51
C VAL A 89 5.70 2.36 -10.15
N HIS A 90 5.69 3.66 -9.84
CA HIS A 90 5.26 4.16 -8.54
C HIS A 90 3.78 3.79 -8.23
N ALA A 91 2.89 3.97 -9.20
CA ALA A 91 1.49 3.57 -9.04
C ALA A 91 1.32 2.05 -8.82
N GLU A 92 2.18 1.24 -9.45
CA GLU A 92 2.20 -0.20 -9.22
C GLU A 92 2.71 -0.53 -7.81
N ALA A 93 3.72 0.18 -7.32
CA ALA A 93 4.20 0.02 -5.95
C ALA A 93 3.12 0.38 -4.92
N GLN A 94 2.34 1.43 -5.15
CA GLN A 94 1.19 1.79 -4.31
C GLN A 94 0.11 0.68 -4.31
N HIS A 95 -0.15 0.08 -5.46
CA HIS A 95 -1.05 -1.06 -5.58
C HIS A 95 -0.53 -2.29 -4.82
N LEU A 96 0.76 -2.62 -4.94
CA LEU A 96 1.38 -3.73 -4.21
C LEU A 96 1.37 -3.50 -2.70
N ALA A 97 1.60 -2.27 -2.24
CA ALA A 97 1.46 -1.90 -0.83
C ALA A 97 0.05 -2.19 -0.31
N LYS A 98 -0.98 -1.82 -1.08
CA LYS A 98 -2.38 -2.15 -0.77
C LYS A 98 -2.60 -3.65 -0.63
N ARG A 99 -2.06 -4.47 -1.54
CA ARG A 99 -2.19 -5.94 -1.50
C ARG A 99 -1.59 -6.53 -0.23
N VAL A 100 -0.37 -6.11 0.13
CA VAL A 100 0.29 -6.55 1.37
C VAL A 100 -0.53 -6.15 2.60
N LEU A 101 -1.04 -4.91 2.64
CA LEU A 101 -1.89 -4.42 3.73
C LEU A 101 -3.18 -5.22 3.86
N LEU A 102 -3.91 -5.45 2.78
CA LEU A 102 -5.16 -6.20 2.80
C LEU A 102 -4.96 -7.61 3.34
N ARG A 103 -3.91 -8.29 2.90
CA ARG A 103 -3.57 -9.61 3.40
C ARG A 103 -3.24 -9.59 4.89
N ALA A 104 -2.47 -8.62 5.34
CA ALA A 104 -2.12 -8.46 6.75
C ALA A 104 -3.35 -8.14 7.63
N LEU A 105 -4.29 -7.35 7.11
CA LEU A 105 -5.56 -7.05 7.78
C LEU A 105 -6.41 -8.30 7.99
N MET A 106 -6.47 -9.21 7.00
CA MET A 106 -7.19 -10.48 7.10
C MET A 106 -6.68 -11.34 8.26
N ASP A 107 -5.36 -11.41 8.42
CA ASP A 107 -4.74 -12.22 9.47
C ASP A 107 -4.61 -11.48 10.82
N GLY A 108 -4.90 -10.19 10.87
CA GLY A 108 -4.75 -9.38 12.07
C GLY A 108 -3.29 -9.11 12.48
N ARG A 109 -2.34 -9.15 11.53
CA ARG A 109 -0.90 -8.93 11.81
C ARG A 109 -0.63 -7.52 12.29
N ASN A 110 0.30 -7.39 13.22
CA ASN A 110 0.78 -6.07 13.63
C ASN A 110 1.46 -5.35 12.46
N LEU A 111 1.17 -4.07 12.30
CA LEU A 111 1.54 -3.26 11.14
C LEU A 111 2.27 -1.98 11.51
N ILE A 112 3.20 -1.58 10.66
CA ILE A 112 3.65 -0.20 10.53
C ILE A 112 3.30 0.25 9.11
N LEU A 113 2.47 1.30 8.98
CA LEU A 113 2.21 1.98 7.73
C LEU A 113 3.13 3.20 7.67
N ASP A 114 4.14 3.13 6.79
CA ASP A 114 5.04 4.25 6.51
C ASP A 114 4.49 5.03 5.32
N ILE A 115 3.87 6.18 5.60
CA ILE A 115 3.11 6.96 4.63
C ILE A 115 3.47 8.44 4.69
N SER A 116 3.25 9.14 3.57
CA SER A 116 3.50 10.60 3.49
C SER A 116 2.37 11.42 4.11
N LEU A 117 1.17 10.85 4.25
CA LEU A 117 -0.05 11.53 4.67
C LEU A 117 -0.43 12.72 3.77
N ALA A 118 0.01 12.70 2.54
CA ALA A 118 -0.28 13.73 1.56
C ALA A 118 -1.74 13.73 1.12
N SER A 119 -2.35 12.55 1.11
CA SER A 119 -3.74 12.35 0.77
C SER A 119 -4.57 12.01 2.03
N TRP A 120 -5.32 13.00 2.54
CA TRP A 120 -6.24 12.76 3.65
C TRP A 120 -7.28 11.66 3.34
N ARG A 121 -7.69 11.52 2.07
CA ARG A 121 -8.65 10.50 1.64
C ARG A 121 -8.07 9.08 1.72
N ALA A 122 -6.82 8.90 1.28
CA ALA A 122 -6.14 7.62 1.41
C ALA A 122 -5.94 7.26 2.88
N ALA A 123 -5.48 8.21 3.68
CA ALA A 123 -5.25 8.02 5.10
C ALA A 123 -6.56 7.76 5.88
N GLU A 124 -7.65 8.44 5.54
CA GLU A 124 -8.98 8.19 6.12
C GLU A 124 -9.49 6.80 5.75
N ALA A 125 -9.36 6.40 4.47
CA ALA A 125 -9.76 5.08 4.00
C ALA A 125 -9.01 3.96 4.75
N TRP A 126 -7.68 4.09 4.90
CA TRP A 126 -6.88 3.12 5.65
C TRP A 126 -7.16 3.14 7.15
N THR A 127 -7.34 4.30 7.75
CA THR A 127 -7.75 4.42 9.16
C THR A 127 -9.12 3.75 9.38
N TYR A 128 -10.05 3.94 8.45
CA TYR A 128 -11.35 3.28 8.50
C TYR A 128 -11.23 1.76 8.36
N ALA A 129 -10.47 1.26 7.35
CA ALA A 129 -10.25 -0.16 7.13
C ALA A 129 -9.61 -0.86 8.34
N LEU A 130 -8.57 -0.25 8.92
CA LEU A 130 -7.91 -0.74 10.13
C LEU A 130 -8.87 -0.81 11.32
N ARG A 131 -9.68 0.23 11.51
CA ARG A 131 -10.68 0.28 12.58
C ARG A 131 -11.78 -0.75 12.40
N PHE A 132 -12.25 -0.90 11.17
CA PHE A 132 -13.25 -1.91 10.84
C PHE A 132 -12.75 -3.32 11.12
N ALA A 133 -11.45 -3.55 10.92
CA ALA A 133 -10.75 -4.80 11.26
C ALA A 133 -10.31 -4.88 12.74
N ASP A 134 -10.85 -4.04 13.63
CA ASP A 134 -10.59 -3.98 15.08
C ASP A 134 -9.14 -3.73 15.48
N TYR A 135 -8.38 -2.98 14.66
CA TYR A 135 -7.02 -2.61 15.02
C TYR A 135 -6.96 -1.49 16.05
N THR A 136 -6.06 -1.66 17.02
CA THR A 136 -5.60 -0.57 17.88
C THR A 136 -4.60 0.29 17.10
N LEU A 137 -4.88 1.60 17.00
CA LEU A 137 -4.08 2.53 16.20
C LEU A 137 -3.22 3.43 17.07
N THR A 138 -1.96 3.55 16.70
CA THR A 138 -1.01 4.56 17.19
C THR A 138 -0.50 5.37 16.01
N ALA A 139 -0.19 6.65 16.22
CA ALA A 139 0.43 7.50 15.20
C ALA A 139 1.76 8.05 15.71
N VAL A 140 2.78 7.98 14.88
CA VAL A 140 4.12 8.53 15.10
C VAL A 140 4.43 9.47 13.94
N PHE A 141 4.85 10.71 14.22
CA PHE A 141 5.16 11.69 13.20
C PHE A 141 6.62 12.09 13.28
N ALA A 142 7.31 11.98 12.13
CA ALA A 142 8.63 12.57 11.94
C ALA A 142 8.44 14.06 11.59
N ASP A 143 8.54 14.91 12.60
CA ASP A 143 8.38 16.37 12.47
C ASP A 143 9.74 16.99 12.15
N VAL A 144 9.98 17.26 10.87
CA VAL A 144 11.19 17.94 10.38
C VAL A 144 10.79 19.11 9.50
N GLY A 145 11.61 20.17 9.51
CA GLY A 145 11.41 21.31 8.61
C GLY A 145 11.56 20.90 7.14
N VAL A 146 10.88 21.61 6.24
CA VAL A 146 10.85 21.30 4.79
C VAL A 146 12.24 21.27 4.19
N ASP A 147 13.09 22.26 4.50
CA ASP A 147 14.45 22.32 3.95
C ASP A 147 15.32 21.17 4.46
N GLU A 148 15.12 20.75 5.70
CA GLU A 148 15.78 19.59 6.27
C GLU A 148 15.31 18.29 5.59
N ALA A 149 13.99 18.12 5.34
CA ALA A 149 13.47 16.98 4.59
C ALA A 149 14.06 16.91 3.17
N VAL A 150 14.17 18.05 2.49
CA VAL A 150 14.81 18.15 1.16
C VAL A 150 16.29 17.74 1.23
N ARG A 151 17.02 18.21 2.24
CA ARG A 151 18.43 17.86 2.45
C ARG A 151 18.61 16.37 2.66
N LEU A 152 17.82 15.79 3.56
CA LEU A 152 17.86 14.36 3.91
C LEU A 152 17.47 13.47 2.73
N ALA A 153 16.43 13.83 1.96
CA ALA A 153 16.05 13.10 0.75
C ALA A 153 17.20 13.11 -0.28
N GLY A 154 17.85 14.25 -0.47
CA GLY A 154 19.01 14.37 -1.36
C GLY A 154 20.21 13.54 -0.88
N GLU A 155 20.43 13.42 0.43
CA GLU A 155 21.49 12.58 0.99
C GLU A 155 21.19 11.10 0.82
N ALA A 156 19.93 10.68 1.05
CA ALA A 156 19.48 9.31 0.83
C ALA A 156 19.67 8.89 -0.63
N HIS A 157 19.26 9.76 -1.56
CA HIS A 157 19.49 9.54 -2.98
C HIS A 157 20.98 9.35 -3.31
N ARG A 158 21.86 10.29 -2.89
CA ARG A 158 23.31 10.20 -3.17
C ARG A 158 23.94 8.94 -2.58
N ARG A 159 23.56 8.56 -1.35
CA ARG A 159 24.05 7.36 -0.68
C ARG A 159 23.65 6.11 -1.47
N GLY A 160 22.38 6.01 -1.89
CA GLY A 160 21.91 4.88 -2.68
C GLY A 160 22.64 4.76 -4.03
N GLU A 161 22.85 5.87 -4.74
CA GLU A 161 23.60 5.88 -6.00
C GLU A 161 25.08 5.48 -5.82
N GLU A 162 25.68 5.91 -4.72
CA GLU A 162 27.08 5.52 -4.40
C GLU A 162 27.19 4.03 -4.07
N GLU A 163 26.23 3.48 -3.35
CA GLU A 163 26.19 2.05 -3.07
C GLU A 163 25.94 1.23 -4.33
N PHE A 164 25.06 1.67 -5.20
CA PHE A 164 24.79 1.04 -6.50
C PHE A 164 26.06 1.01 -7.38
N ARG A 165 26.82 2.12 -7.48
CA ARG A 165 28.09 2.15 -8.20
C ARG A 165 29.15 1.21 -7.62
N ARG A 166 29.04 0.86 -6.33
CA ARG A 166 29.88 -0.14 -5.65
C ARG A 166 29.33 -1.57 -5.80
N GLY A 167 28.32 -1.81 -6.62
CA GLY A 167 27.66 -3.10 -6.81
C GLY A 167 26.79 -3.53 -5.64
N ARG A 168 26.29 -2.58 -4.84
CA ARG A 168 25.41 -2.84 -3.69
C ARG A 168 24.10 -2.07 -3.85
N GLY A 169 22.98 -2.73 -3.52
CA GLY A 169 21.64 -2.13 -3.60
C GLY A 169 21.19 -1.79 -5.03
N TYR A 170 20.15 -0.99 -5.14
CA TYR A 170 19.44 -0.70 -6.39
C TYR A 170 19.48 0.78 -6.80
N GLY A 171 20.26 1.58 -6.12
CA GLY A 171 20.36 3.02 -6.34
C GLY A 171 19.59 3.85 -5.31
N GLY A 172 19.49 5.15 -5.55
CA GLY A 172 18.74 6.07 -4.73
C GLY A 172 17.50 6.57 -5.48
N ARG A 173 16.34 6.54 -4.82
CA ARG A 173 15.12 7.15 -5.37
C ARG A 173 15.29 8.67 -5.43
N VAL A 174 14.93 9.26 -6.56
CA VAL A 174 14.89 10.72 -6.72
C VAL A 174 13.53 11.23 -6.26
N ILE A 175 13.53 12.08 -5.23
CA ILE A 175 12.35 12.82 -4.82
C ILE A 175 12.65 14.30 -5.07
N PRO A 176 11.98 14.96 -6.05
CA PRO A 176 12.25 16.35 -6.35
C PRO A 176 11.98 17.28 -5.16
N ALA A 177 12.86 18.23 -4.90
CA ALA A 177 12.68 19.20 -3.82
C ALA A 177 11.34 19.98 -3.93
N ALA A 178 10.92 20.28 -5.17
CA ALA A 178 9.62 20.91 -5.44
C ALA A 178 8.45 20.04 -4.95
N ALA A 179 8.53 18.71 -5.12
CA ALA A 179 7.51 17.78 -4.65
C ALA A 179 7.45 17.75 -3.12
N ILE A 180 8.60 17.70 -2.42
CA ILE A 180 8.65 17.75 -0.96
C ILE A 180 8.03 19.07 -0.44
N ARG A 181 8.35 20.20 -1.08
CA ARG A 181 7.75 21.50 -0.72
C ARG A 181 6.25 21.55 -0.96
N ALA A 182 5.76 20.95 -2.04
CA ALA A 182 4.31 20.86 -2.30
C ALA A 182 3.60 20.01 -1.21
N LEU A 183 4.21 18.91 -0.76
CA LEU A 183 3.68 18.06 0.30
C LEU A 183 3.70 18.74 1.68
N ALA A 184 4.46 19.79 1.88
CA ALA A 184 4.44 20.62 3.08
C ALA A 184 3.40 21.76 3.02
N SER A 185 2.57 21.80 1.99
CA SER A 185 1.52 22.81 1.83
C SER A 185 0.46 22.74 2.92
N PRO A 186 -0.30 23.83 3.18
CA PRO A 186 -1.37 23.83 4.19
C PRO A 186 -2.41 22.71 3.97
N VAL A 187 -2.63 22.30 2.74
CA VAL A 187 -3.57 21.20 2.40
C VAL A 187 -3.05 19.86 2.94
N ALA A 188 -1.77 19.55 2.74
CA ALA A 188 -1.16 18.33 3.24
C ALA A 188 -1.02 18.35 4.78
N VAL A 189 -0.66 19.50 5.37
CA VAL A 189 -0.63 19.67 6.83
C VAL A 189 -2.01 19.46 7.44
N ALA A 190 -3.07 19.97 6.82
CA ALA A 190 -4.45 19.75 7.28
C ALA A 190 -4.85 18.28 7.21
N ALA A 191 -4.35 17.53 6.20
CA ALA A 191 -4.56 16.08 6.09
C ALA A 191 -3.89 15.35 7.27
N GLY A 192 -2.63 15.64 7.57
CA GLY A 192 -1.90 15.07 8.71
C GLY A 192 -2.58 15.35 10.04
N ASN A 193 -3.09 16.56 10.25
CA ASN A 193 -3.80 16.93 11.48
C ASN A 193 -5.14 16.18 11.64
N ARG A 194 -5.86 15.90 10.56
CA ARG A 194 -7.08 15.08 10.62
C ARG A 194 -6.80 13.67 11.07
N ILE A 195 -5.68 13.08 10.66
CA ILE A 195 -5.28 11.74 11.10
C ILE A 195 -4.85 11.74 12.54
N LYS A 196 -4.06 12.73 12.97
CA LYS A 196 -3.73 12.92 14.39
C LYS A 196 -4.99 12.97 15.24
N TRP A 197 -6.00 13.73 14.80
CA TRP A 197 -7.30 13.79 15.47
C TRP A 197 -8.03 12.44 15.40
N ALA A 198 -8.09 11.80 14.24
CA ALA A 198 -8.79 10.53 14.06
C ALA A 198 -8.19 9.40 14.90
N VAL A 199 -6.87 9.35 15.07
CA VAL A 199 -6.18 8.38 15.95
C VAL A 199 -6.36 8.72 17.41
N GLY A 200 -6.27 10.02 17.79
CA GLY A 200 -6.37 10.50 19.16
C GLY A 200 -7.78 10.47 19.75
N ALA A 201 -8.82 10.62 18.94
CA ALA A 201 -10.22 10.65 19.41
C ALA A 201 -10.73 9.34 20.04
N ARG A 202 -9.99 8.26 19.96
CA ARG A 202 -10.36 6.98 20.60
C ARG A 202 -9.97 6.84 22.07
N SER A 203 -9.18 7.73 22.59
CA SER A 203 -8.89 7.70 24.04
C SER A 203 -10.08 8.12 24.91
N ALA A 204 -11.18 8.62 24.32
CA ALA A 204 -12.29 9.22 25.03
C ALA A 204 -13.68 8.56 24.86
N GLY A 205 -13.84 7.48 24.11
CA GLY A 205 -15.19 6.89 23.94
C GLY A 205 -15.17 5.55 23.19
N ALA A 206 -15.26 4.45 23.91
CA ALA A 206 -15.61 3.15 23.34
C ALA A 206 -17.06 3.21 22.84
N ILE A 207 -17.25 3.35 21.52
CA ILE A 207 -18.52 2.97 20.91
C ILE A 207 -18.51 1.45 20.84
N GLY A 208 -19.29 0.81 21.72
CA GLY A 208 -19.54 -0.62 21.69
C GLY A 208 -20.18 -1.03 20.37
N GLY A 209 -19.38 -1.42 19.39
CA GLY A 209 -19.79 -2.21 18.28
C GLY A 209 -19.57 -3.67 18.65
N THR A 210 -20.63 -4.47 18.61
CA THR A 210 -20.59 -5.92 18.75
C THR A 210 -19.46 -6.47 17.90
N ALA A 211 -18.59 -7.29 18.51
CA ALA A 211 -17.54 -8.03 17.86
C ALA A 211 -18.13 -8.82 16.68
N GLY A 212 -18.04 -8.25 15.51
CA GLY A 212 -18.28 -8.96 14.26
C GLY A 212 -17.07 -9.86 14.03
N THR A 213 -17.31 -11.13 13.88
CA THR A 213 -16.37 -12.13 13.41
C THR A 213 -15.59 -11.54 12.24
N GLY A 214 -14.28 -11.32 12.36
CA GLY A 214 -13.34 -10.60 11.52
C GLY A 214 -13.41 -10.83 9.99
N ALA A 215 -14.56 -10.56 9.40
CA ALA A 215 -14.78 -10.54 7.99
C ALA A 215 -14.75 -9.08 7.52
N PHE A 216 -13.94 -8.78 6.54
CA PHE A 216 -14.08 -7.58 5.70
C PHE A 216 -15.55 -7.33 5.38
N PRO A 217 -16.01 -6.08 5.22
CA PRO A 217 -17.38 -5.80 4.86
C PRO A 217 -17.75 -6.68 3.67
N GLY A 218 -18.70 -7.60 3.89
CA GLY A 218 -19.09 -8.60 2.91
C GLY A 218 -19.57 -7.94 1.63
N SER A 219 -18.62 -7.68 0.73
CA SER A 219 -18.98 -7.23 -0.59
C SER A 219 -19.64 -8.39 -1.33
N SER A 220 -20.53 -8.06 -2.27
CA SER A 220 -21.12 -9.09 -3.15
C SER A 220 -20.04 -9.85 -3.92
N VAL A 221 -18.87 -9.23 -4.20
CA VAL A 221 -17.73 -9.87 -4.87
C VAL A 221 -17.09 -10.93 -3.98
N ILE A 222 -16.78 -10.61 -2.74
CA ILE A 222 -16.24 -11.59 -1.78
C ILE A 222 -17.22 -12.75 -1.58
N ALA A 223 -18.53 -12.48 -1.48
CA ALA A 223 -19.52 -13.53 -1.34
C ALA A 223 -19.57 -14.47 -2.55
N MET A 224 -19.45 -13.95 -3.78
CA MET A 224 -19.36 -14.74 -5.01
C MET A 224 -18.07 -15.57 -5.06
N LEU A 225 -16.93 -14.98 -4.70
CA LEU A 225 -15.62 -15.67 -4.66
C LEU A 225 -15.60 -16.79 -3.62
N LEU A 226 -16.23 -16.60 -2.46
CA LEU A 226 -16.43 -17.67 -1.48
C LEU A 226 -17.32 -18.77 -2.02
N SER A 227 -18.42 -18.43 -2.72
CA SER A 227 -19.31 -19.42 -3.35
C SER A 227 -18.59 -20.21 -4.44
N TYR A 228 -17.73 -19.58 -5.21
CA TYR A 228 -16.84 -20.26 -6.17
C TYR A 228 -15.88 -21.21 -5.46
N ARG A 229 -15.15 -20.74 -4.45
CA ARG A 229 -14.22 -21.54 -3.66
C ARG A 229 -14.90 -22.78 -3.03
N GLU A 230 -16.15 -22.66 -2.61
CA GLU A 230 -16.95 -23.73 -2.03
C GLU A 230 -17.65 -24.63 -3.09
N GLY A 231 -17.43 -24.37 -4.37
CA GLY A 231 -17.99 -25.15 -5.47
C GLY A 231 -19.49 -24.92 -5.73
N ARG A 232 -20.07 -23.87 -5.13
CA ARG A 232 -21.48 -23.50 -5.34
C ARG A 232 -21.70 -22.62 -6.58
N LEU A 233 -20.65 -22.00 -7.09
CA LEU A 233 -20.66 -21.17 -8.31
C LEU A 233 -19.56 -21.67 -9.22
N SER A 234 -19.82 -21.78 -10.52
CA SER A 234 -18.78 -22.13 -11.50
C SER A 234 -17.95 -20.92 -11.90
N LEU A 235 -16.77 -21.16 -12.48
CA LEU A 235 -15.92 -20.08 -13.02
C LEU A 235 -16.61 -19.35 -14.18
N ASP A 236 -17.36 -20.08 -15.00
CA ASP A 236 -18.11 -19.51 -16.14
C ASP A 236 -19.21 -18.57 -15.65
N ASP A 237 -19.99 -18.98 -14.65
CA ASP A 237 -21.02 -18.14 -14.05
C ASP A 237 -20.42 -16.89 -13.40
N LEU A 238 -19.31 -17.06 -12.64
CA LEU A 238 -18.60 -15.95 -12.02
C LEU A 238 -18.04 -14.97 -13.06
N SER A 239 -17.48 -15.50 -14.16
CA SER A 239 -16.98 -14.72 -15.29
C SER A 239 -18.10 -13.93 -15.98
N LEU A 240 -19.29 -14.54 -16.15
CA LEU A 240 -20.44 -13.87 -16.71
C LEU A 240 -20.92 -12.71 -15.84
N GLU A 241 -21.02 -12.92 -14.54
CA GLU A 241 -21.38 -11.88 -13.57
C GLU A 241 -20.37 -10.72 -13.58
N PHE A 242 -19.06 -11.04 -13.69
CA PHE A 242 -18.00 -10.01 -13.71
C PHE A 242 -18.03 -9.18 -15.00
N ARG A 243 -18.38 -9.78 -16.14
CA ARG A 243 -18.58 -9.04 -17.41
C ARG A 243 -19.77 -8.08 -17.35
N ALA A 244 -20.83 -8.48 -16.69
CA ALA A 244 -22.05 -7.66 -16.56
C ALA A 244 -21.92 -6.57 -15.48
N ARG A 245 -20.92 -6.72 -14.59
CA ARG A 245 -20.79 -5.86 -13.41
C ARG A 245 -20.24 -4.49 -13.76
N ARG A 246 -20.84 -3.46 -13.18
CA ARG A 246 -20.25 -2.12 -13.11
C ARG A 246 -19.28 -2.05 -11.93
N TRP A 247 -18.00 -2.09 -12.22
CA TRP A 247 -16.96 -2.06 -11.20
C TRP A 247 -16.84 -0.66 -10.58
N PRO A 248 -16.80 -0.54 -9.23
CA PRO A 248 -16.42 0.69 -8.57
C PRO A 248 -14.98 1.07 -8.96
N ARG A 249 -14.79 2.34 -9.26
CA ARG A 249 -13.44 2.86 -9.51
C ARG A 249 -12.81 3.29 -8.20
N VAL A 250 -11.51 3.00 -8.05
CA VAL A 250 -10.70 3.63 -7.00
C VAL A 250 -10.72 5.13 -7.26
N PRO A 251 -11.20 5.95 -6.31
CA PRO A 251 -11.18 7.39 -6.49
C PRO A 251 -9.73 7.89 -6.61
N ASP A 252 -9.50 8.84 -7.49
CA ASP A 252 -8.24 9.55 -7.49
C ASP A 252 -8.13 10.34 -6.18
N VAL A 253 -7.17 9.95 -5.35
CA VAL A 253 -6.98 10.53 -4.02
C VAL A 253 -5.92 11.63 -4.00
N CYS A 254 -5.22 11.86 -5.13
CA CYS A 254 -4.27 12.97 -5.23
C CYS A 254 -5.04 14.29 -5.38
N PRO A 255 -4.89 15.24 -4.44
CA PRO A 255 -5.44 16.56 -4.63
C PRO A 255 -4.82 17.22 -5.86
N PRO A 256 -5.61 17.98 -6.65
CA PRO A 256 -5.09 18.66 -7.85
C PRO A 256 -3.85 19.54 -7.59
N GLU A 257 -3.77 20.13 -6.42
CA GLU A 257 -2.65 20.98 -5.97
C GLU A 257 -1.37 20.17 -5.77
N LEU A 258 -1.49 18.86 -5.53
CA LEU A 258 -0.37 17.94 -5.32
C LEU A 258 -0.03 17.11 -6.57
N GLU A 259 -0.72 17.31 -7.68
CA GLU A 259 -0.46 16.57 -8.93
C GLU A 259 1.03 16.58 -9.33
N PRO A 260 1.75 17.72 -9.25
CA PRO A 260 3.19 17.75 -9.55
C PRO A 260 4.05 16.91 -8.58
N ALA A 261 3.50 16.55 -7.43
CA ALA A 261 4.18 15.77 -6.40
C ALA A 261 3.66 14.32 -6.32
N ARG A 262 2.77 13.89 -7.23
CA ARG A 262 2.10 12.58 -7.21
C ARG A 262 3.08 11.42 -7.00
N GLU A 263 4.22 11.41 -7.69
CA GLU A 263 5.23 10.37 -7.58
C GLU A 263 6.02 10.39 -6.25
N ALA A 264 5.84 11.42 -5.43
CA ALA A 264 6.42 11.54 -4.10
C ALA A 264 5.42 11.21 -2.99
N ILE A 265 4.16 10.91 -3.34
CA ILE A 265 3.13 10.51 -2.37
C ILE A 265 3.29 9.04 -2.06
N ASP A 266 3.83 8.72 -0.89
CA ASP A 266 4.10 7.37 -0.44
C ASP A 266 2.90 6.75 0.31
N ASP A 267 1.70 7.08 -0.12
CA ASP A 267 0.47 6.53 0.45
C ASP A 267 -0.01 5.34 -0.42
N PRO A 268 -0.28 4.16 0.18
CA PRO A 268 -0.87 3.06 -0.57
C PRO A 268 -2.22 3.45 -1.20
N GLU A 269 -2.53 2.88 -2.37
CA GLU A 269 -3.87 3.05 -2.94
C GLU A 269 -4.95 2.68 -1.91
N PRO A 270 -6.06 3.44 -1.81
CA PRO A 270 -7.17 3.07 -0.94
C PRO A 270 -7.84 1.78 -1.42
N TYR A 271 -8.26 0.96 -0.48
CA TYR A 271 -9.10 -0.20 -0.77
C TYR A 271 -10.54 0.24 -1.00
N VAL A 272 -11.16 -0.32 -2.04
CA VAL A 272 -12.57 -0.08 -2.37
C VAL A 272 -13.34 -1.40 -2.33
N PRO A 273 -14.17 -1.64 -1.31
CA PRO A 273 -14.98 -2.86 -1.22
C PRO A 273 -15.89 -3.02 -2.45
N GLY A 274 -15.97 -4.23 -2.99
CA GLY A 274 -16.76 -4.55 -4.17
C GLY A 274 -16.09 -4.16 -5.50
N SER A 275 -14.87 -3.62 -5.46
CA SER A 275 -14.03 -3.39 -6.64
C SER A 275 -13.26 -4.66 -7.02
N PHE A 276 -12.43 -4.56 -8.04
CA PHE A 276 -11.54 -5.66 -8.43
C PHE A 276 -10.47 -5.97 -7.38
N ASP A 277 -10.27 -5.10 -6.37
CA ASP A 277 -9.39 -5.36 -5.24
C ASP A 277 -9.77 -6.63 -4.46
N ASP A 278 -11.08 -6.94 -4.40
CA ASP A 278 -11.56 -8.18 -3.76
C ASP A 278 -11.11 -9.43 -4.51
N VAL A 279 -11.04 -9.36 -5.85
CA VAL A 279 -10.55 -10.47 -6.68
C VAL A 279 -9.05 -10.65 -6.51
N VAL A 280 -8.32 -9.54 -6.48
CA VAL A 280 -6.87 -9.54 -6.22
C VAL A 280 -6.57 -10.11 -4.84
N LEU A 281 -7.35 -9.72 -3.82
CA LEU A 281 -7.22 -10.27 -2.47
C LEU A 281 -7.47 -11.78 -2.44
N ALA A 282 -8.53 -12.25 -3.11
CA ALA A 282 -8.84 -13.68 -3.20
C ALA A 282 -7.70 -14.46 -3.89
N TYR A 283 -7.09 -13.88 -4.90
CA TYR A 283 -5.91 -14.44 -5.56
C TYR A 283 -4.70 -14.51 -4.60
N ASP A 284 -4.40 -13.44 -3.87
CA ASP A 284 -3.31 -13.39 -2.88
C ASP A 284 -3.54 -14.37 -1.72
N LEU A 285 -4.79 -14.68 -1.39
CA LEU A 285 -5.17 -15.69 -0.40
C LEU A 285 -5.14 -17.13 -0.94
N GLY A 286 -4.85 -17.32 -2.23
CA GLY A 286 -4.83 -18.62 -2.89
C GLY A 286 -6.21 -19.24 -3.10
N TRP A 287 -7.28 -18.42 -3.16
CA TRP A 287 -8.63 -18.89 -3.49
C TRP A 287 -8.82 -19.09 -4.99
N LEU A 288 -7.99 -18.44 -5.79
CA LEU A 288 -7.98 -18.48 -7.25
C LEU A 288 -6.62 -19.03 -7.73
N THR A 289 -6.64 -19.84 -8.76
CA THR A 289 -5.42 -20.19 -9.53
C THR A 289 -5.01 -19.04 -10.44
N ASP A 290 -3.80 -19.08 -11.00
CA ASP A 290 -3.33 -18.11 -11.98
C ASP A 290 -4.30 -18.02 -13.18
N ALA A 291 -4.77 -19.18 -13.65
CA ALA A 291 -5.69 -19.27 -14.78
C ALA A 291 -7.07 -18.67 -14.46
N ASP A 292 -7.61 -18.96 -13.27
CA ASP A 292 -8.89 -18.40 -12.83
C ASP A 292 -8.80 -16.87 -12.73
N TYR A 293 -7.71 -16.37 -12.12
CA TYR A 293 -7.48 -14.94 -12.02
C TYR A 293 -7.41 -14.25 -13.38
N ASP A 294 -6.66 -14.82 -14.35
CA ASP A 294 -6.53 -14.24 -15.68
C ASP A 294 -7.89 -14.19 -16.41
N ILE A 295 -8.72 -15.25 -16.30
CA ILE A 295 -10.06 -15.29 -16.85
C ILE A 295 -10.94 -14.20 -16.24
N LEU A 296 -10.94 -14.06 -14.92
CA LEU A 296 -11.75 -13.09 -14.20
C LEU A 296 -11.26 -11.65 -14.44
N ALA A 297 -9.95 -11.44 -14.57
CA ALA A 297 -9.39 -10.14 -14.91
C ALA A 297 -9.81 -9.67 -16.30
N VAL A 298 -9.78 -10.55 -17.28
CA VAL A 298 -10.29 -10.26 -18.64
C VAL A 298 -11.81 -10.00 -18.61
N ALA A 299 -12.57 -10.79 -17.86
CA ALA A 299 -14.01 -10.59 -17.70
C ALA A 299 -14.34 -9.23 -17.09
N ALA A 300 -13.53 -8.74 -16.16
CA ALA A 300 -13.70 -7.42 -15.54
C ALA A 300 -13.21 -6.25 -16.40
N GLY A 301 -12.73 -6.49 -17.62
CA GLY A 301 -12.24 -5.47 -18.55
C GLY A 301 -10.71 -5.26 -18.47
N GLY A 302 -9.98 -6.20 -17.90
CA GLY A 302 -8.51 -6.24 -17.97
C GLY A 302 -8.04 -6.51 -19.41
N LEU A 303 -6.93 -5.88 -19.79
CA LEU A 303 -6.31 -6.16 -21.10
C LEU A 303 -5.47 -7.43 -20.98
N PRO A 304 -5.61 -8.41 -21.89
CA PRO A 304 -4.74 -9.56 -21.91
C PRO A 304 -3.29 -9.14 -22.25
N GLY A 305 -2.36 -9.41 -21.34
CA GLY A 305 -0.92 -9.34 -21.63
C GLY A 305 -0.27 -7.95 -21.59
N SER A 306 -0.81 -6.98 -20.84
CA SER A 306 -0.11 -5.71 -20.59
C SER A 306 0.89 -5.80 -19.45
#